data_c9be25d0252e0d5c33754ed952d06de5
#
_entry.id   c9be25d0252e0d5c33754ed952d06de5
#
_cell.length_a   1.000
_cell.length_b   1.000
_cell.length_c   1.000
_cell.angle_alpha   90.00
_cell.angle_beta   90.00
_cell.angle_gamma   90.00
#
_symmetry.space_group_name_H-M   'P 1'
#
loop_
_entity.id
_entity.type
_entity.pdbx_description
1 polymer ?
#
loop_
_entity_poly.entity_id
_entity_poly.type
_entity_poly.pdbx_seq_one_letter_code
_entity_poly.pdbx_strand_id
1 'polypeptide(L)'
;MMHLLIVLALASGQQANRPTGQQVIRVSAERFAFTPSEIVVERGTVIEFHLTSDDTDHGFRIVGTDVNAEIPKRRRGETVIKYTADTVGRFVIECSRPCGAGHTAMRATLVVK
;
A
#
# COMPACT_ATOMS: atom_id res chain seq x y z
N MET A 1 -35.33 -39.42 -9.41
CA MET A 1 -35.13 -39.00 -9.25
C MET A 1 -34.36 -38.19 -9.12
N MET A 2 -33.72 -37.67 -8.82
CA MET A 2 -33.18 -36.93 -8.65
C MET A 2 -32.31 -36.27 -8.49
N HIS A 3 -31.77 -35.82 -8.36
CA HIS A 3 -31.10 -35.17 -8.21
C HIS A 3 -30.36 -34.38 -7.88
N LEU A 4 -29.98 -33.97 -7.63
CA LEU A 4 -29.39 -33.18 -7.38
C LEU A 4 -28.49 -32.64 -7.24
N LEU A 5 -27.98 -32.20 -7.09
CA LEU A 5 -27.25 -31.57 -6.91
C LEU A 5 -26.45 -30.85 -6.79
N ILE A 6 -26.07 -30.43 -6.57
CA ILE A 6 -25.42 -29.82 -6.45
C ILE A 6 -24.74 -29.01 -6.36
N VAL A 7 -24.28 -28.43 -6.29
CA VAL A 7 -23.73 -27.70 -6.41
C VAL A 7 -23.05 -27.01 -5.86
N LEU A 8 -22.74 -26.74 -5.37
CA LEU A 8 -22.10 -26.32 -4.73
C LEU A 8 -20.94 -25.83 -4.92
N ALA A 9 -20.45 -26.04 -5.04
CA ALA A 9 -19.26 -25.81 -5.38
C ALA A 9 -18.96 -24.48 -5.48
N LEU A 10 -19.60 -23.90 -5.75
CA LEU A 10 -19.39 -22.68 -5.96
C LEU A 10 -18.79 -21.98 -4.99
N ALA A 11 -19.06 -22.13 -3.93
CA ALA A 11 -18.56 -21.43 -2.93
C ALA A 11 -17.16 -21.26 -3.01
N SER A 12 -16.50 -22.27 -3.27
CA SER A 12 -15.14 -22.17 -3.25
C SER A 12 -14.67 -21.20 -4.22
N GLY A 13 -15.37 -20.99 -5.19
CA GLY A 13 -14.89 -20.15 -6.18
C GLY A 13 -14.72 -18.79 -5.68
N GLN A 14 -15.31 -18.43 -4.69
CA GLN A 14 -15.22 -17.17 -4.20
C GLN A 14 -13.91 -16.79 -3.85
N GLN A 15 -13.22 -17.57 -3.25
CA GLN A 15 -11.96 -17.25 -2.87
C GLN A 15 -11.15 -16.99 -4.00
N ALA A 16 -11.28 -17.72 -4.97
CA ALA A 16 -10.46 -17.61 -6.10
C ALA A 16 -10.72 -16.32 -6.78
N ASN A 17 -11.76 -15.68 -6.49
CA ASN A 17 -12.05 -14.49 -7.14
C ASN A 17 -11.39 -13.31 -6.59
N ARG A 18 -10.64 -13.44 -5.55
CA ARG A 18 -9.96 -12.38 -5.03
C ARG A 18 -9.09 -11.91 -6.12
N PRO A 19 -9.06 -10.66 -6.51
CA PRO A 19 -8.28 -10.17 -7.59
C PRO A 19 -6.85 -10.44 -7.34
N THR A 20 -6.29 -11.33 -8.11
CA THR A 20 -4.93 -11.59 -7.94
C THR A 20 -4.28 -10.44 -8.54
N GLY A 21 -3.31 -9.96 -7.99
CA GLY A 21 -2.52 -8.92 -8.54
C GLY A 21 -3.02 -7.51 -8.32
N GLN A 22 -4.08 -7.32 -7.58
CA GLN A 22 -4.53 -5.97 -7.26
C GLN A 22 -4.82 -5.82 -5.79
N GLN A 23 -4.44 -4.70 -5.22
CA GLN A 23 -4.68 -4.46 -3.80
C GLN A 23 -4.68 -2.97 -3.51
N VAL A 24 -5.66 -2.52 -2.75
CA VAL A 24 -5.72 -1.14 -2.30
C VAL A 24 -5.10 -1.11 -0.91
N ILE A 25 -4.13 -0.24 -0.70
CA ILE A 25 -3.49 -0.09 0.60
C ILE A 25 -3.58 1.36 1.02
N ARG A 26 -4.19 1.59 2.17
CA ARG A 26 -4.33 2.94 2.70
C ARG A 26 -3.23 3.16 3.69
N VAL A 27 -2.50 4.27 3.51
CA VAL A 27 -1.39 4.61 4.39
C VAL A 27 -1.65 6.00 4.94
N SER A 28 -1.53 6.15 6.24
CA SER A 28 -1.60 7.46 6.85
C SER A 28 -0.23 7.87 7.32
N ALA A 29 0.07 9.15 7.25
CA ALA A 29 1.35 9.72 7.67
C ALA A 29 1.13 10.75 8.75
N GLU A 30 1.97 10.72 9.77
CA GLU A 30 1.97 11.78 10.76
C GLU A 30 3.38 11.84 11.30
N ARG A 31 3.80 12.92 11.91
CA ARG A 31 5.14 13.02 12.43
C ARG A 31 5.34 11.97 13.51
N PHE A 32 6.16 11.06 13.37
CA PHE A 32 7.10 10.75 12.30
C PHE A 32 6.97 9.28 11.97
N ALA A 33 5.81 8.90 11.53
CA ALA A 33 5.49 7.50 11.27
C ALA A 33 4.54 7.35 10.08
N PHE A 34 4.62 6.20 9.44
CA PHE A 34 3.61 5.79 8.48
C PHE A 34 2.84 4.65 9.11
N THR A 35 1.54 4.60 8.86
CA THR A 35 0.70 3.50 9.34
C THR A 35 -0.05 2.93 8.13
N PRO A 36 0.12 1.67 7.80
CA PRO A 36 0.95 0.68 8.51
C PRO A 36 2.43 0.92 8.28
N SER A 37 3.26 0.41 9.16
CA SER A 37 4.70 0.58 9.03
C SER A 37 5.35 -0.58 8.29
N GLU A 38 4.60 -1.64 8.03
CA GLU A 38 5.10 -2.73 7.22
C GLU A 38 4.00 -3.20 6.29
N ILE A 39 4.30 -3.33 5.02
CA ILE A 39 3.35 -3.74 4.01
C ILE A 39 3.96 -4.96 3.32
N VAL A 40 3.21 -6.04 3.23
CA VAL A 40 3.68 -7.27 2.62
C VAL A 40 2.76 -7.62 1.47
N VAL A 41 3.31 -7.81 0.29
CA VAL A 41 2.53 -8.19 -0.88
C VAL A 41 3.25 -9.27 -1.66
N GLU A 42 2.54 -9.95 -2.53
CA GLU A 42 3.11 -10.95 -3.40
C GLU A 42 3.69 -10.26 -4.62
N ARG A 43 4.73 -10.79 -5.17
CA ARG A 43 5.30 -10.26 -6.41
C ARG A 43 4.24 -10.24 -7.50
N GLY A 44 4.18 -9.21 -8.25
CA GLY A 44 3.19 -9.04 -9.32
C GLY A 44 1.96 -8.25 -8.90
N THR A 45 1.84 -7.96 -7.62
CA THR A 45 0.70 -7.19 -7.13
C THR A 45 0.77 -5.76 -7.64
N VAL A 46 -0.34 -5.27 -8.17
CA VAL A 46 -0.46 -3.86 -8.49
C VAL A 46 -1.08 -3.21 -7.26
N ILE A 47 -0.33 -2.37 -6.61
CA ILE A 47 -0.80 -1.72 -5.38
C ILE A 47 -1.35 -0.36 -5.75
N GLU A 48 -2.53 -0.07 -5.24
CA GLU A 48 -3.06 1.28 -5.36
C GLU A 48 -2.95 1.88 -3.97
N PHE A 49 -1.99 2.73 -3.76
CA PHE A 49 -1.78 3.38 -2.48
C PHE A 49 -2.69 4.60 -2.36
N HIS A 50 -3.39 4.70 -1.26
CA HIS A 50 -4.18 5.88 -0.92
C HIS A 50 -3.50 6.51 0.29
N LEU A 51 -2.90 7.66 0.08
CA LEU A 51 -2.03 8.29 1.07
C LEU A 51 -2.67 9.54 1.64
N THR A 52 -2.76 9.58 2.97
CA THR A 52 -3.31 10.74 3.66
C THR A 52 -2.39 11.17 4.78
N SER A 53 -2.52 12.39 5.24
CA SER A 53 -1.77 12.91 6.37
C SER A 53 -2.70 13.28 7.50
N ASP A 54 -2.25 13.07 8.71
CA ASP A 54 -3.00 13.48 9.90
C ASP A 54 -2.48 14.79 10.46
N ASP A 55 -1.45 15.36 9.88
CA ASP A 55 -0.90 16.63 10.37
C ASP A 55 -0.38 17.49 9.20
N THR A 56 0.89 17.49 8.95
CA THR A 56 1.50 18.36 7.96
C THR A 56 1.66 17.64 6.62
N ASP A 57 2.24 18.30 5.65
CA ASP A 57 2.58 17.68 4.37
C ASP A 57 3.70 16.70 4.64
N HIS A 58 3.69 15.59 3.93
CA HIS A 58 4.74 14.59 4.00
C HIS A 58 5.07 14.15 2.59
N GLY A 59 6.07 13.35 2.43
CA GLY A 59 6.39 12.70 1.18
C GLY A 59 6.30 11.20 1.35
N PHE A 60 6.24 10.47 0.25
CA PHE A 60 6.18 9.02 0.27
C PHE A 60 7.05 8.54 -0.88
N ARG A 61 8.17 7.96 -0.55
CA ARG A 61 9.09 7.47 -1.56
C ARG A 61 9.43 6.02 -1.26
N ILE A 62 9.37 5.18 -2.29
CA ILE A 62 9.85 3.82 -2.17
C ILE A 62 11.25 3.83 -2.75
N VAL A 63 12.25 3.69 -1.90
CA VAL A 63 13.65 3.80 -2.30
C VAL A 63 13.99 2.71 -3.32
N GLY A 64 14.66 3.08 -4.37
CA GLY A 64 15.02 2.16 -5.42
C GLY A 64 13.99 2.04 -6.52
N THR A 65 12.94 2.84 -6.47
CA THR A 65 11.88 2.84 -7.49
C THR A 65 11.59 4.28 -7.90
N ASP A 66 10.69 4.45 -8.85
CA ASP A 66 10.29 5.76 -9.28
C ASP A 66 9.25 6.38 -8.39
N VAL A 67 8.75 5.67 -7.39
CA VAL A 67 7.67 6.17 -6.55
C VAL A 67 8.20 7.26 -5.64
N ASN A 68 7.67 8.46 -5.81
CA ASN A 68 8.01 9.59 -4.96
C ASN A 68 6.87 10.59 -5.09
N ALA A 69 6.00 10.62 -4.10
CA ALA A 69 4.79 11.43 -4.14
C ALA A 69 4.69 12.33 -2.92
N GLU A 70 3.91 13.38 -3.05
CA GLU A 70 3.66 14.27 -1.95
C GLU A 70 2.34 13.91 -1.33
N ILE A 71 2.23 13.96 -0.02
CA ILE A 71 0.99 13.72 0.70
C ILE A 71 0.54 15.06 1.26
N PRO A 72 -0.61 15.55 0.85
CA PRO A 72 -1.06 16.87 1.31
C PRO A 72 -1.43 16.83 2.79
N LYS A 73 -1.29 17.94 3.46
CA LYS A 73 -1.58 18.01 4.87
C LYS A 73 -3.02 17.71 5.17
N ARG A 74 -3.29 17.47 6.42
CA ARG A 74 -4.60 17.07 6.89
C ARG A 74 -5.71 17.87 6.27
N ARG A 75 -6.75 17.19 5.86
CA ARG A 75 -7.95 17.80 5.28
C ARG A 75 -7.75 18.48 3.93
N ARG A 76 -6.63 18.24 3.28
CA ARG A 76 -6.40 18.79 1.95
C ARG A 76 -6.47 17.72 0.87
N GLY A 77 -6.99 16.53 1.21
CA GLY A 77 -7.20 15.48 0.23
C GLY A 77 -6.23 14.32 0.39
N GLU A 78 -6.22 13.45 -0.59
CA GLU A 78 -5.34 12.30 -0.55
C GLU A 78 -4.58 12.21 -1.85
N THR A 79 -3.49 11.49 -1.84
CA THR A 79 -2.73 11.19 -3.04
C THR A 79 -2.93 9.72 -3.36
N VAL A 80 -3.25 9.42 -4.60
CA VAL A 80 -3.44 8.03 -5.03
C VAL A 80 -2.37 7.72 -6.06
N ILE A 81 -1.60 6.65 -5.82
CA ILE A 81 -0.60 6.23 -6.78
C ILE A 81 -0.66 4.74 -6.97
N LYS A 82 -0.30 4.26 -8.13
CA LYS A 82 -0.24 2.84 -8.40
C LYS A 82 1.21 2.42 -8.55
N TYR A 83 1.55 1.28 -8.02
CA TYR A 83 2.88 0.73 -8.12
C TYR A 83 2.79 -0.77 -8.33
N THR A 84 3.49 -1.29 -9.32
CA THR A 84 3.53 -2.73 -9.55
C THR A 84 4.74 -3.30 -8.82
N ALA A 85 4.47 -4.18 -7.87
CA ALA A 85 5.52 -4.77 -7.06
C ALA A 85 6.14 -5.95 -7.82
N ASP A 86 6.94 -5.67 -8.82
CA ASP A 86 7.44 -6.71 -9.71
C ASP A 86 8.82 -7.28 -9.32
N THR A 87 9.42 -6.78 -8.27
CA THR A 87 10.73 -7.25 -7.82
C THR A 87 10.66 -7.70 -6.38
N VAL A 88 11.05 -8.93 -6.12
CA VAL A 88 11.08 -9.49 -4.77
C VAL A 88 12.13 -8.75 -3.95
N GLY A 89 11.82 -8.43 -2.72
CA GLY A 89 12.79 -7.78 -1.83
C GLY A 89 12.13 -6.96 -0.75
N ARG A 90 12.97 -6.27 0.00
CA ARG A 90 12.52 -5.38 1.06
C ARG A 90 12.90 -3.97 0.63
N PHE A 91 11.92 -3.11 0.58
CA PHE A 91 12.15 -1.74 0.13
C PHE A 91 11.82 -0.78 1.25
N VAL A 92 12.67 0.19 1.45
CA VAL A 92 12.43 1.23 2.45
C VAL A 92 11.46 2.23 1.87
N ILE A 93 10.45 2.59 2.65
CA ILE A 93 9.57 3.70 2.35
C ILE A 93 10.01 4.80 3.28
N GLU A 94 10.24 5.98 2.75
CA GLU A 94 10.67 7.09 3.59
C GLU A 94 9.93 8.38 3.25
N CYS A 95 9.88 9.29 4.19
CA CYS A 95 9.30 10.59 3.95
C CYS A 95 10.28 11.38 3.10
N SER A 96 9.88 11.79 1.93
CA SER A 96 10.75 12.48 1.00
C SER A 96 10.60 14.00 1.05
N ARG A 97 9.82 14.50 2.01
CA ARG A 97 9.61 15.93 2.14
C ARG A 97 9.89 16.32 3.58
N PRO A 98 10.69 17.35 3.84
CA PRO A 98 11.00 17.75 5.22
C PRO A 98 9.70 18.01 5.97
N CYS A 99 9.49 17.35 7.06
CA CYS A 99 8.24 17.44 7.83
C CYS A 99 8.44 17.72 9.30
N GLY A 100 9.66 17.96 9.71
CA GLY A 100 9.97 18.27 11.10
C GLY A 100 11.27 17.63 11.54
N ALA A 101 11.58 17.72 12.81
CA ALA A 101 12.86 17.28 13.35
C ALA A 101 13.12 15.78 13.19
N GLY A 102 12.06 14.97 13.20
CA GLY A 102 12.22 13.52 13.03
C GLY A 102 12.06 13.03 11.60
N HIS A 103 12.10 13.93 10.63
CA HIS A 103 11.92 13.61 9.22
C HIS A 103 12.80 12.44 8.75
N THR A 104 14.04 12.41 9.11
CA THR A 104 14.94 11.38 8.61
C THR A 104 14.68 10.01 9.23
N ALA A 105 13.93 9.96 10.31
CA ALA A 105 13.60 8.69 10.95
C ALA A 105 12.23 8.17 10.53
N MET A 106 11.51 8.91 9.71
CA MET A 106 10.16 8.54 9.32
C MET A 106 10.19 7.54 8.18
N ARG A 107 9.96 6.28 8.49
CA ARG A 107 10.12 5.19 7.53
C ARG A 107 9.10 4.09 7.73
N ALA A 108 8.93 3.31 6.67
CA ALA A 108 8.15 2.08 6.69
C ALA A 108 8.85 1.08 5.78
N THR A 109 8.35 -0.12 5.66
CA THR A 109 8.94 -1.16 4.82
C THR A 109 7.89 -1.77 3.92
N LEU A 110 8.26 -1.97 2.66
CA LEU A 110 7.46 -2.74 1.72
C LEU A 110 8.20 -4.05 1.48
N VAL A 111 7.58 -5.17 1.77
CA VAL A 111 8.14 -6.48 1.52
C VAL A 111 7.40 -7.11 0.36
N VAL A 112 8.13 -7.48 -0.69
CA VAL A 112 7.56 -8.14 -1.85
C VAL A 112 8.08 -9.57 -1.81
N LYS A 113 7.18 -10.53 -1.72
CA LYS A 113 7.57 -11.93 -1.62
C LYS A 113 7.47 -12.62 -2.94
#